data_260009157137120e6bd906bd45e07e1d
#
_entry.id   260009157137120e6bd906bd45e07e1d
#
_cell.length_a   1.000
_cell.length_b   1.000
_cell.length_c   1.000
_cell.angle_alpha   90.00
_cell.angle_beta   90.00
_cell.angle_gamma   90.00
#
_symmetry.space_group_name_H-M   'P 1'
#
loop_
_entity.id
_entity.type
_entity.pdbx_description
1 polymer ?
#
loop_
_entity_poly.entity_id
_entity_poly.type
_entity_poly.pdbx_seq_one_letter_code
_entity_poly.pdbx_strand_id
1 'polypeptide(L)'
;ETDNGDYNYTDKSQFTWPVPGYYHISYGVGWRWGAYHKGIDIWSPGIRGAKICAAAEGTVILVSNTCTHDYGKNGSCGCGGGYGNYCIIDHGNGYWTLYGHSQYMSVTQGQHVNKGDVLGIVGSTGYSTGDHLHFEVRLNGVAQNPSNYV
;
A
#
# COMPACT_ATOMS: atom_id res chain seq x y z
N GLU A 1 -3.07 -27.38 8.46
CA GLU A 1 -2.60 -27.01 8.98
C GLU A 1 -2.51 -26.71 9.53
N THR A 2 -2.53 -26.74 9.54
CA THR A 2 -2.26 -26.42 10.25
C THR A 2 -1.88 -25.95 10.79
N ASP A 3 -1.68 -25.91 10.85
CA ASP A 3 -1.09 -25.46 11.42
C ASP A 3 -0.79 -25.36 12.11
N ASN A 4 -0.23 -25.43 12.41
CA ASN A 4 0.18 -25.27 13.21
C ASN A 4 0.33 -24.35 13.75
N GLY A 5 0.20 -24.05 13.98
CA GLY A 5 0.23 -23.05 14.17
C GLY A 5 1.08 -22.18 14.37
N ASP A 6 1.54 -22.26 14.71
CA ASP A 6 2.32 -21.47 14.92
C ASP A 6 3.12 -21.07 14.06
N TYR A 7 3.56 -21.49 13.90
CA TYR A 7 4.59 -21.14 13.09
C TYR A 7 4.23 -20.01 12.18
N ASN A 8 5.10 -19.67 11.30
CA ASN A 8 4.95 -18.52 10.46
C ASN A 8 4.05 -18.76 9.26
N TYR A 9 3.10 -19.62 9.45
CA TYR A 9 2.14 -19.84 8.40
C TYR A 9 1.40 -18.53 8.13
N THR A 10 1.43 -18.09 6.92
CA THR A 10 0.69 -16.92 6.50
C THR A 10 -0.48 -17.39 5.65
N ASP A 11 -1.66 -16.94 6.01
CA ASP A 11 -2.85 -17.20 5.24
C ASP A 11 -3.02 -16.10 4.22
N LYS A 12 -2.67 -16.39 2.98
CA LYS A 12 -2.80 -15.39 1.91
C LYS A 12 -4.24 -14.99 1.62
N SER A 13 -5.22 -15.70 2.19
CA SER A 13 -6.61 -15.26 2.11
C SER A 13 -6.94 -14.13 3.08
N GLN A 14 -6.05 -13.84 4.03
CA GLN A 14 -6.26 -12.77 5.02
C GLN A 14 -6.39 -11.41 4.35
N PHE A 15 -5.55 -11.14 3.37
CA PHE A 15 -5.58 -9.89 2.62
C PHE A 15 -5.78 -10.17 1.14
N THR A 16 -6.59 -9.36 0.49
CA THR A 16 -6.74 -9.42 -0.95
C THR A 16 -5.74 -8.49 -1.62
N TRP A 17 -5.47 -8.74 -2.90
CA TRP A 17 -4.53 -7.95 -3.69
C TRP A 17 -5.07 -6.51 -3.83
N PRO A 18 -4.26 -5.48 -3.56
CA PRO A 18 -4.76 -4.11 -3.46
C PRO A 18 -5.00 -3.41 -4.79
N VAL A 19 -4.52 -3.94 -5.92
CA VAL A 19 -4.74 -3.35 -7.24
C VAL A 19 -5.27 -4.43 -8.19
N PRO A 20 -6.58 -4.70 -8.17
CA PRO A 20 -7.13 -5.73 -9.03
C PRO A 20 -6.82 -5.49 -10.51
N GLY A 21 -6.35 -6.52 -11.17
CA GLY A 21 -5.97 -6.47 -12.59
C GLY A 21 -4.50 -6.19 -12.86
N TYR A 22 -3.71 -5.83 -11.84
CA TYR A 22 -2.30 -5.46 -11.99
C TYR A 22 -1.49 -6.20 -10.93
N TYR A 23 -0.87 -7.32 -11.30
CA TYR A 23 -0.31 -8.26 -10.34
C TYR A 23 1.22 -8.32 -10.31
N HIS A 24 1.89 -7.48 -11.10
CA HIS A 24 3.34 -7.49 -11.17
C HIS A 24 3.97 -6.68 -10.03
N ILE A 25 4.86 -7.32 -9.28
CA ILE A 25 5.68 -6.65 -8.27
C ILE A 25 6.97 -6.20 -8.96
N SER A 26 7.12 -4.87 -9.10
CA SER A 26 8.31 -4.32 -9.75
C SER A 26 9.48 -4.14 -8.78
N TYR A 27 9.19 -4.10 -7.47
CA TYR A 27 10.20 -3.88 -6.47
C TYR A 27 9.73 -4.51 -5.14
N GLY A 28 10.56 -5.36 -4.57
CA GLY A 28 10.23 -6.09 -3.35
C GLY A 28 10.76 -5.44 -2.09
N VAL A 29 10.45 -6.07 -0.95
CA VAL A 29 10.97 -5.67 0.36
C VAL A 29 12.46 -6.00 0.43
N GLY A 30 13.23 -5.12 1.06
CA GLY A 30 14.63 -5.39 1.34
C GLY A 30 15.51 -4.16 1.17
N TRP A 31 16.81 -4.37 1.36
CA TRP A 31 17.81 -3.33 1.19
C TRP A 31 18.12 -3.10 -0.28
N ARG A 32 18.19 -1.83 -0.67
CA ARG A 32 18.57 -1.47 -2.02
C ARG A 32 19.20 -0.07 -1.99
N TRP A 33 20.40 0.04 -2.53
CA TRP A 33 21.15 1.30 -2.61
C TRP A 33 21.26 2.01 -1.26
N GLY A 34 21.49 1.24 -0.17
CA GLY A 34 21.67 1.79 1.16
C GLY A 34 20.39 2.17 1.89
N ALA A 35 19.21 1.87 1.31
CA ALA A 35 17.92 2.12 1.93
C ALA A 35 17.09 0.85 2.02
N TYR A 36 16.32 0.72 3.09
CA TYR A 36 15.44 -0.42 3.28
C TYR A 36 14.06 -0.12 2.71
N HIS A 37 13.61 -0.92 1.75
CA HIS A 37 12.28 -0.81 1.17
C HIS A 37 11.31 -1.61 2.01
N LYS A 38 10.33 -0.95 2.61
CA LYS A 38 9.46 -1.53 3.64
C LYS A 38 8.24 -2.25 3.07
N GLY A 39 8.00 -2.16 1.78
CA GLY A 39 6.83 -2.72 1.16
C GLY A 39 7.15 -3.26 -0.22
N ILE A 40 6.10 -3.52 -0.98
CA ILE A 40 6.24 -3.89 -2.39
C ILE A 40 5.72 -2.75 -3.25
N ASP A 41 6.35 -2.57 -4.40
CA ASP A 41 5.85 -1.67 -5.44
C ASP A 41 5.18 -2.51 -6.51
N ILE A 42 3.96 -2.12 -6.86
CA ILE A 42 3.16 -2.79 -7.86
C ILE A 42 3.10 -1.88 -9.08
N TRP A 43 3.65 -2.35 -10.18
CA TRP A 43 3.64 -1.61 -11.43
C TRP A 43 3.46 -2.54 -12.61
N SER A 44 2.70 -2.09 -13.58
CA SER A 44 2.67 -2.66 -14.93
C SER A 44 2.12 -1.60 -15.88
N PRO A 45 2.32 -1.79 -17.20
CA PRO A 45 1.81 -0.80 -18.17
C PRO A 45 0.33 -0.56 -17.97
N GLY A 46 -0.05 0.73 -17.98
CA GLY A 46 -1.44 1.14 -17.86
C GLY A 46 -1.97 1.24 -16.44
N ILE A 47 -1.12 1.07 -15.42
CA ILE A 47 -1.58 1.07 -14.02
C ILE A 47 -2.07 2.44 -13.54
N ARG A 48 -1.63 3.54 -14.17
CA ARG A 48 -2.04 4.87 -13.73
C ARG A 48 -3.56 4.98 -13.73
N GLY A 49 -4.12 5.44 -12.62
CA GLY A 49 -5.57 5.57 -12.46
C GLY A 49 -6.28 4.28 -12.08
N ALA A 50 -5.56 3.18 -11.93
CA ALA A 50 -6.16 1.93 -11.46
C ALA A 50 -6.65 2.11 -10.02
N LYS A 51 -7.72 1.40 -9.67
CA LYS A 51 -8.30 1.48 -8.33
C LYS A 51 -7.37 0.85 -7.31
N ILE A 52 -7.17 1.55 -6.19
CA ILE A 52 -6.49 1.02 -5.01
C ILE A 52 -7.58 0.57 -4.06
N CYS A 53 -7.57 -0.70 -3.68
CA CYS A 53 -8.64 -1.30 -2.90
C CYS A 53 -8.12 -1.77 -1.54
N ALA A 54 -8.97 -1.68 -0.52
CA ALA A 54 -8.64 -2.13 0.82
C ALA A 54 -8.34 -3.63 0.81
N ALA A 55 -7.20 -4.01 1.36
CA ALA A 55 -6.76 -5.40 1.40
C ALA A 55 -7.63 -6.26 2.32
N ALA A 56 -8.26 -5.63 3.30
CA ALA A 56 -9.19 -6.28 4.22
C ALA A 56 -10.03 -5.22 4.90
N GLU A 57 -11.03 -5.67 5.65
CA GLU A 57 -11.87 -4.81 6.47
C GLU A 57 -11.03 -4.11 7.53
N GLY A 58 -11.38 -2.88 7.86
CA GLY A 58 -10.74 -2.15 8.93
C GLY A 58 -11.17 -0.70 9.02
N THR A 59 -10.43 0.07 9.82
CA THR A 59 -10.67 1.49 10.03
C THR A 59 -9.51 2.28 9.42
N VAL A 60 -9.82 3.31 8.66
CA VAL A 60 -8.83 4.23 8.12
C VAL A 60 -8.34 5.10 9.27
N ILE A 61 -7.08 4.91 9.68
CA ILE A 61 -6.52 5.62 10.84
C ILE A 61 -5.70 6.84 10.46
N LEU A 62 -5.30 6.93 9.18
CA LEU A 62 -4.52 8.06 8.71
C LEU A 62 -4.77 8.28 7.23
N VAL A 63 -4.98 9.53 6.85
CA VAL A 63 -5.06 9.95 5.44
C VAL A 63 -4.22 11.20 5.27
N SER A 64 -3.33 11.19 4.28
CA SER A 64 -2.63 12.38 3.81
C SER A 64 -3.02 12.58 2.35
N ASN A 65 -3.62 13.72 2.05
CA ASN A 65 -4.23 13.97 0.74
C ASN A 65 -3.94 15.39 0.22
N THR A 66 -2.82 15.96 0.65
CA THR A 66 -2.47 17.34 0.34
C THR A 66 -1.41 17.48 -0.75
N CYS A 67 -0.85 16.37 -1.23
CA CYS A 67 0.18 16.42 -2.25
C CYS A 67 -0.45 16.72 -3.61
N THR A 68 0.06 17.77 -4.26
CA THR A 68 -0.36 18.16 -5.62
C THR A 68 0.72 17.83 -6.66
N HIS A 69 1.79 17.14 -6.24
CA HIS A 69 2.98 16.90 -7.07
C HIS A 69 2.93 15.48 -7.66
N ASP A 70 2.12 15.32 -8.70
CA ASP A 70 1.96 14.03 -9.37
C ASP A 70 2.65 14.08 -10.73
N TYR A 71 3.98 14.15 -10.69
CA TYR A 71 4.80 14.42 -11.87
C TYR A 71 5.10 13.19 -12.73
N GLY A 72 4.80 12.00 -12.24
CA GLY A 72 5.24 10.79 -12.94
C GLY A 72 6.76 10.68 -12.93
N LYS A 73 7.35 10.62 -14.12
CA LYS A 73 8.81 10.47 -14.24
C LYS A 73 9.55 11.79 -14.12
N ASN A 74 8.85 12.92 -14.02
CA ASN A 74 9.45 14.23 -14.14
C ASN A 74 9.89 14.83 -12.82
N GLY A 75 9.68 14.16 -11.72
CA GLY A 75 10.10 14.65 -10.43
C GLY A 75 9.52 13.86 -9.28
N SER A 76 9.96 14.21 -8.08
CA SER A 76 9.46 13.63 -6.86
C SER A 76 9.45 14.70 -5.78
N CYS A 77 8.74 14.45 -4.69
CA CYS A 77 8.64 15.40 -3.58
C CYS A 77 8.64 14.64 -2.24
N GLY A 78 8.71 15.38 -1.14
CA GLY A 78 8.69 14.83 0.21
C GLY A 78 7.32 14.80 0.86
N CYS A 79 6.25 15.08 0.12
CA CYS A 79 4.91 15.13 0.69
C CYS A 79 4.55 13.81 1.39
N GLY A 80 3.85 13.91 2.52
CA GLY A 80 3.45 12.72 3.27
C GLY A 80 4.63 11.89 3.75
N GLY A 81 5.77 12.50 4.04
CA GLY A 81 6.98 11.78 4.42
C GLY A 81 7.56 10.95 3.29
N GLY A 82 7.23 11.30 2.05
CA GLY A 82 7.65 10.58 0.85
C GLY A 82 6.58 9.67 0.29
N TYR A 83 5.53 9.35 1.04
CA TYR A 83 4.44 8.50 0.54
C TYR A 83 3.45 9.23 -0.37
N GLY A 84 3.54 10.56 -0.43
CA GLY A 84 2.60 11.37 -1.20
C GLY A 84 1.21 11.34 -0.60
N ASN A 85 0.21 11.17 -1.45
CA ASN A 85 -1.14 10.94 -0.96
C ASN A 85 -1.28 9.46 -0.61
N TYR A 86 -1.58 9.19 0.65
CA TYR A 86 -1.59 7.82 1.14
C TYR A 86 -2.56 7.65 2.29
N CYS A 87 -2.89 6.42 2.61
CA CYS A 87 -3.66 6.10 3.79
C CYS A 87 -3.14 4.84 4.48
N ILE A 88 -3.53 4.70 5.73
CA ILE A 88 -3.25 3.50 6.53
C ILE A 88 -4.57 2.97 7.05
N ILE A 89 -4.76 1.65 6.95
CA ILE A 89 -5.92 0.95 7.50
C ILE A 89 -5.45 0.08 8.66
N ASP A 90 -6.15 0.17 9.79
CA ASP A 90 -5.98 -0.70 10.95
C ASP A 90 -6.98 -1.84 10.84
N HIS A 91 -6.48 -3.07 10.70
CA HIS A 91 -7.30 -4.26 10.55
C HIS A 91 -7.58 -4.99 11.86
N GLY A 92 -7.01 -4.50 12.96
CA GLY A 92 -7.05 -5.18 14.24
C GLY A 92 -5.91 -6.20 14.37
N ASN A 93 -5.76 -6.76 15.56
CA ASN A 93 -4.72 -7.73 15.89
C ASN A 93 -3.30 -7.26 15.58
N GLY A 94 -3.08 -5.95 15.54
CA GLY A 94 -1.78 -5.35 15.26
C GLY A 94 -1.45 -5.17 13.80
N TYR A 95 -2.34 -5.54 12.87
CA TYR A 95 -2.08 -5.42 11.43
C TYR A 95 -2.54 -4.09 10.87
N TRP A 96 -1.62 -3.41 10.19
CA TRP A 96 -1.88 -2.21 9.41
C TRP A 96 -1.47 -2.45 7.96
N THR A 97 -2.20 -1.85 7.03
CA THR A 97 -1.77 -1.78 5.63
C THR A 97 -1.67 -0.33 5.19
N LEU A 98 -0.66 -0.03 4.40
CA LEU A 98 -0.38 1.31 3.90
C LEU A 98 -0.41 1.29 2.38
N TYR A 99 -1.02 2.33 1.79
CA TYR A 99 -1.23 2.46 0.35
C TYR A 99 -0.74 3.83 -0.08
N GLY A 100 0.39 3.88 -0.78
CA GLY A 100 1.09 5.14 -1.09
C GLY A 100 1.08 5.53 -2.56
N HIS A 101 1.47 6.78 -2.80
CA HIS A 101 1.63 7.39 -4.11
C HIS A 101 0.35 7.49 -4.93
N SER A 102 -0.80 7.56 -4.26
CA SER A 102 -2.09 7.75 -4.93
C SER A 102 -2.18 9.13 -5.58
N GLN A 103 -2.95 9.26 -6.64
CA GLN A 103 -3.29 10.58 -7.17
C GLN A 103 -4.07 11.37 -6.11
N TYR A 104 -4.99 10.72 -5.44
CA TYR A 104 -5.73 11.25 -4.30
C TYR A 104 -6.37 10.10 -3.54
N MET A 105 -6.67 10.34 -2.27
CA MET A 105 -7.42 9.39 -1.45
C MET A 105 -8.88 9.82 -1.42
N SER A 106 -9.79 8.87 -1.61
CA SER A 106 -11.23 9.11 -1.60
C SER A 106 -11.88 8.72 -0.27
N VAL A 107 -11.08 8.30 0.70
CA VAL A 107 -11.55 7.95 2.04
C VAL A 107 -11.12 9.02 3.04
N THR A 108 -11.75 9.03 4.21
CA THR A 108 -11.43 9.96 5.29
C THR A 108 -10.98 9.21 6.53
N GLN A 109 -10.19 9.89 7.36
CA GLN A 109 -9.73 9.31 8.62
C GLN A 109 -10.93 9.01 9.51
N GLY A 110 -10.93 7.80 10.08
CA GLY A 110 -12.04 7.32 10.91
C GLY A 110 -13.06 6.49 10.16
N GLN A 111 -13.01 6.48 8.83
CA GLN A 111 -13.95 5.73 8.02
C GLN A 111 -13.72 4.23 8.16
N HIS A 112 -14.80 3.48 8.31
CA HIS A 112 -14.75 2.02 8.22
C HIS A 112 -14.83 1.61 6.75
N VAL A 113 -13.97 0.67 6.35
CA VAL A 113 -13.97 0.12 4.99
C VAL A 113 -14.06 -1.40 5.04
N ASN A 114 -14.65 -1.95 4.00
CA ASN A 114 -14.71 -3.41 3.81
C ASN A 114 -13.61 -3.83 2.84
N LYS A 115 -13.26 -5.12 2.88
CA LYS A 115 -12.32 -5.69 1.93
C LYS A 115 -12.76 -5.37 0.50
N GLY A 116 -11.86 -4.81 -0.28
CA GLY A 116 -12.14 -4.48 -1.68
C GLY A 116 -12.69 -3.08 -1.91
N ASP A 117 -13.03 -2.33 -0.87
CA ASP A 117 -13.51 -0.96 -1.04
C ASP A 117 -12.42 -0.10 -1.66
N VAL A 118 -12.81 0.82 -2.55
CA VAL A 118 -11.87 1.72 -3.23
C VAL A 118 -11.39 2.78 -2.27
N LEU A 119 -10.07 2.92 -2.17
CA LEU A 119 -9.41 3.91 -1.31
C LEU A 119 -8.91 5.12 -2.08
N GLY A 120 -8.52 4.93 -3.32
CA GLY A 120 -7.96 5.96 -4.17
C GLY A 120 -7.59 5.38 -5.53
N ILE A 121 -6.74 6.07 -6.27
CA ILE A 121 -6.29 5.61 -7.60
C ILE A 121 -4.79 5.78 -7.72
N VAL A 122 -4.16 4.87 -8.44
CA VAL A 122 -2.71 4.83 -8.62
C VAL A 122 -2.21 6.10 -9.31
N GLY A 123 -1.15 6.66 -8.75
CA GLY A 123 -0.46 7.82 -9.29
C GLY A 123 1.03 7.75 -8.99
N SER A 124 1.65 8.93 -8.84
CA SER A 124 3.08 9.05 -8.57
C SER A 124 3.38 10.20 -7.63
N THR A 125 2.50 10.47 -6.68
CA THR A 125 2.70 11.54 -5.68
C THR A 125 3.76 11.12 -4.68
N GLY A 126 4.43 12.09 -4.07
CA GLY A 126 5.46 11.83 -3.08
C GLY A 126 6.80 11.51 -3.71
N TYR A 127 7.59 10.72 -3.00
CA TYR A 127 8.91 10.31 -3.48
C TYR A 127 8.75 9.15 -4.46
N SER A 128 8.42 9.48 -5.69
CA SER A 128 8.09 8.53 -6.74
C SER A 128 8.47 9.12 -8.10
N THR A 129 9.08 8.31 -8.95
CA THR A 129 9.46 8.70 -10.29
C THR A 129 8.75 7.88 -11.36
N GLY A 130 7.60 7.34 -11.03
CA GLY A 130 6.78 6.58 -11.98
C GLY A 130 5.53 6.06 -11.29
N ASP A 131 4.48 5.84 -12.08
CA ASP A 131 3.18 5.41 -11.55
C ASP A 131 3.28 4.02 -10.95
N HIS A 132 2.98 3.89 -9.68
CA HIS A 132 2.96 2.61 -8.99
C HIS A 132 2.20 2.72 -7.68
N LEU A 133 1.78 1.59 -7.13
CA LEU A 133 1.31 1.53 -5.75
C LEU A 133 2.45 1.03 -4.87
N HIS A 134 2.74 1.77 -3.81
CA HIS A 134 3.59 1.29 -2.72
C HIS A 134 2.68 0.72 -1.64
N PHE A 135 2.81 -0.58 -1.37
CA PHE A 135 1.94 -1.30 -0.45
C PHE A 135 2.75 -1.92 0.68
N GLU A 136 2.39 -1.61 1.92
CA GLU A 136 3.04 -2.17 3.11
C GLU A 136 2.05 -2.96 3.94
N VAL A 137 2.54 -4.02 4.57
CA VAL A 137 1.88 -4.70 5.66
C VAL A 137 2.75 -4.53 6.90
N ARG A 138 2.17 -4.05 7.99
CA ARG A 138 2.86 -3.88 9.27
C ARG A 138 2.16 -4.70 10.34
N LEU A 139 2.94 -5.38 11.16
CA LEU A 139 2.44 -6.11 12.30
C LEU A 139 3.08 -5.52 13.56
N ASN A 140 2.26 -4.95 14.43
CA ASN A 140 2.72 -4.26 15.64
C ASN A 140 3.79 -3.21 15.34
N GLY A 141 3.61 -2.46 14.26
CA GLY A 141 4.52 -1.41 13.84
C GLY A 141 5.73 -1.87 13.03
N VAL A 142 5.91 -3.18 12.84
CA VAL A 142 7.07 -3.72 12.13
C VAL A 142 6.66 -4.12 10.71
N ALA A 143 7.40 -3.63 9.72
CA ALA A 143 7.14 -3.94 8.33
C ALA A 143 7.32 -5.45 8.07
N GLN A 144 6.35 -6.03 7.40
CA GLN A 144 6.35 -7.42 6.97
C GLN A 144 6.52 -7.47 5.46
N ASN A 145 6.85 -8.64 4.91
CA ASN A 145 6.85 -8.80 3.46
C ASN A 145 5.40 -9.02 2.99
N PRO A 146 4.80 -8.06 2.26
CA PRO A 146 3.41 -8.20 1.83
C PRO A 146 3.16 -9.43 0.98
N SER A 147 4.18 -9.93 0.27
CA SER A 147 4.04 -11.13 -0.56
C SER A 147 3.67 -12.37 0.24
N ASN A 148 3.83 -12.33 1.57
CA ASN A 148 3.41 -13.44 2.44
C ASN A 148 1.92 -13.38 2.78
N TYR A 149 1.23 -12.31 2.41
CA TYR A 149 -0.15 -12.07 2.83
C TYR A 149 -1.13 -11.91 1.65
N VAL A 150 -0.64 -11.57 0.47
CA VAL A 150 -1.48 -11.32 -0.70
C VAL A 150 -1.16 -12.20 -1.90
#